data_97fad798a28c475268a34617a4ae431d
#
_entry.id   97fad798a28c475268a34617a4ae431d
#
_cell.length_a   1.000
_cell.length_b   1.000
_cell.length_c   1.000
_cell.angle_alpha   90.00
_cell.angle_beta   90.00
_cell.angle_gamma   90.00
#
_symmetry.space_group_name_H-M   'P 1'
#
loop_
_entity.id
_entity.type
_entity.pdbx_description
1 polymer ?
#
loop_
_entity_poly.entity_id
_entity_poly.type
_entity_poly.pdbx_seq_one_letter_code
_entity_poly.pdbx_strand_id
1 'polypeptide(L)'
;MTYLLDTDVCIDYLRGSNAVVRDRLLACSPSEVCLCSVVKAELLSGAHNSQKVAANLRRLRGFFEPFQSVSFDDAAAESYGSLRSHLRREGLEIGSNDLMIAAIAVALGLTLVTHNRGEFERVPGLRLAEWRAA
;
A
#
# COMPACT_ATOMS: atom_id res chain seq x y z
N MET A 1 -0.64 -14.36 3.70
CA MET A 1 -0.84 -12.99 3.18
C MET A 1 -0.74 -13.01 1.66
N THR A 2 -1.64 -12.36 0.99
CA THR A 2 -1.66 -12.31 -0.47
C THR A 2 -1.57 -10.87 -0.98
N TYR A 3 -2.32 -9.97 -0.35
CA TYR A 3 -2.49 -8.59 -0.82
C TYR A 3 -1.87 -7.59 0.15
N LEU A 4 -1.12 -6.64 -0.41
CA LEU A 4 -0.68 -5.43 0.28
C LEU A 4 -1.49 -4.26 -0.27
N LEU A 5 -2.17 -3.51 0.58
CA LEU A 5 -2.97 -2.37 0.15
C LEU A 5 -2.12 -1.11 0.07
N ASP A 6 -2.18 -0.43 -1.07
CA ASP A 6 -1.59 0.89 -1.23
C ASP A 6 -2.44 1.95 -0.51
N THR A 7 -1.86 3.10 -0.25
CA THR A 7 -2.50 4.21 0.47
C THR A 7 -3.80 4.65 -0.17
N ASP A 8 -3.85 4.79 -1.49
CA ASP A 8 -5.05 5.25 -2.21
C ASP A 8 -6.23 4.30 -2.05
N VAL A 9 -5.99 2.99 -2.01
CA VAL A 9 -7.02 1.98 -1.77
C VAL A 9 -7.56 2.10 -0.35
N CYS A 10 -6.68 2.29 0.63
CA CYS A 10 -7.07 2.49 2.02
C CYS A 10 -7.94 3.75 2.18
N ILE A 11 -7.56 4.83 1.53
CA ILE A 11 -8.32 6.09 1.56
C ILE A 11 -9.71 5.89 0.96
N ASP A 12 -9.84 5.23 -0.19
CA ASP A 12 -11.12 4.95 -0.81
C ASP A 12 -12.02 4.11 0.10
N TYR A 13 -11.46 3.09 0.74
CA TYR A 13 -12.21 2.29 1.70
C TYR A 13 -12.70 3.12 2.89
N LEU A 14 -11.81 3.92 3.47
CA LEU A 14 -12.14 4.73 4.65
C LEU A 14 -13.18 5.81 4.35
N ARG A 15 -13.15 6.38 3.14
CA ARG A 15 -14.14 7.36 2.70
C ARG A 15 -15.47 6.73 2.30
N GLY A 16 -15.49 5.43 2.04
CA GLY A 16 -16.66 4.76 1.49
C GLY A 16 -17.00 5.22 0.08
N SER A 17 -16.02 5.76 -0.66
CA SER A 17 -16.26 6.39 -1.96
C SER A 17 -16.35 5.39 -3.11
N ASN A 18 -15.97 4.12 -2.89
CA ASN A 18 -16.00 3.10 -3.94
C ASN A 18 -16.52 1.78 -3.37
N ALA A 19 -17.73 1.40 -3.82
CA ALA A 19 -18.38 0.18 -3.34
C ALA A 19 -17.62 -1.09 -3.74
N VAL A 20 -16.95 -1.08 -4.90
CA VAL A 20 -16.20 -2.25 -5.38
C VAL A 20 -15.00 -2.51 -4.47
N VAL A 21 -14.25 -1.45 -4.10
CA VAL A 21 -13.14 -1.57 -3.15
C VAL A 21 -13.62 -2.11 -1.81
N ARG A 22 -14.70 -1.55 -1.28
CA ARG A 22 -15.29 -2.01 -0.01
C ARG A 22 -15.67 -3.48 -0.09
N ASP A 23 -16.38 -3.88 -1.13
CA ASP A 23 -16.88 -5.25 -1.28
C ASP A 23 -15.73 -6.24 -1.44
N ARG A 24 -14.70 -5.87 -2.20
CA ARG A 24 -13.51 -6.70 -2.37
C ARG A 24 -12.76 -6.92 -1.07
N LEU A 25 -12.57 -5.84 -0.30
CA LEU A 25 -11.87 -5.94 0.99
C LEU A 25 -12.68 -6.78 1.99
N LEU A 26 -14.00 -6.58 2.06
CA LEU A 26 -14.85 -7.34 2.96
C LEU A 26 -14.96 -8.82 2.57
N ALA A 27 -14.74 -9.15 1.29
CA ALA A 27 -14.74 -10.53 0.81
C ALA A 27 -13.45 -11.27 1.16
N CYS A 28 -12.36 -10.55 1.46
CA CYS A 28 -11.11 -11.17 1.89
C CYS A 28 -11.16 -11.50 3.38
N SER A 29 -10.54 -12.60 3.79
CA SER A 29 -10.27 -12.78 5.21
C SER A 29 -9.13 -11.86 5.63
N PRO A 30 -9.10 -11.36 6.89
CA PRO A 30 -8.02 -10.47 7.35
C PRO A 30 -6.63 -11.07 7.19
N SER A 31 -6.49 -12.39 7.23
CA SER A 31 -5.21 -13.06 7.03
C SER A 31 -4.68 -12.98 5.60
N GLU A 32 -5.54 -12.67 4.63
CA GLU A 32 -5.12 -12.51 3.23
C GLU A 32 -4.58 -11.12 2.92
N VAL A 33 -4.82 -10.14 3.78
CA VAL A 33 -4.53 -8.72 3.53
C VAL A 33 -3.56 -8.23 4.58
N CYS A 34 -2.56 -7.46 4.15
CA CYS A 34 -1.66 -6.76 5.05
C CYS A 34 -1.55 -5.29 4.69
N LEU A 35 -1.10 -4.52 5.67
CA LEU A 35 -0.70 -3.12 5.50
C LEU A 35 0.79 -3.03 5.79
N CYS A 36 1.47 -2.05 5.21
CA CYS A 36 2.87 -1.83 5.54
C CYS A 36 3.06 -0.54 6.33
N SER A 37 4.20 -0.44 7.00
CA SER A 37 4.52 0.73 7.82
C SER A 37 4.58 2.03 7.02
N VAL A 38 4.98 1.98 5.74
CA VAL A 38 5.02 3.16 4.88
C VAL A 38 3.60 3.69 4.60
N VAL A 39 2.68 2.80 4.25
CA VAL A 39 1.25 3.15 4.05
C VAL A 39 0.67 3.72 5.34
N LYS A 40 0.94 3.07 6.46
CA LYS A 40 0.47 3.57 7.77
C LYS A 40 1.02 4.96 8.08
N ALA A 41 2.30 5.20 7.77
CA ALA A 41 2.92 6.50 7.98
C ALA A 41 2.21 7.60 7.16
N GLU A 42 1.88 7.31 5.91
CA GLU A 42 1.15 8.26 5.06
C GLU A 42 -0.25 8.54 5.61
N LEU A 43 -0.98 7.51 6.00
CA LEU A 43 -2.33 7.66 6.56
C LEU A 43 -2.31 8.41 7.89
N LEU A 44 -1.37 8.08 8.77
CA LEU A 44 -1.23 8.76 10.07
C LEU A 44 -0.85 10.23 9.89
N SER A 45 0.05 10.53 8.94
CA SER A 45 0.39 11.91 8.60
C SER A 45 -0.84 12.69 8.15
N GLY A 46 -1.66 12.10 7.29
CA GLY A 46 -2.92 12.70 6.86
C GLY A 46 -3.87 12.99 8.02
N ALA A 47 -3.99 12.07 8.97
CA ALA A 47 -4.83 12.27 10.15
C ALA A 47 -4.32 13.41 11.05
N HIS A 48 -3.01 13.50 11.26
CA HIS A 48 -2.41 14.58 12.05
C HIS A 48 -2.57 15.95 11.39
N ASN A 49 -2.70 16.01 10.08
CA ASN A 49 -2.92 17.24 9.32
C ASN A 49 -4.41 17.56 9.09
N SER A 50 -5.30 16.78 9.66
CA SER A 50 -6.74 16.98 9.51
C SER A 50 -7.31 17.89 10.59
N GLN A 51 -8.55 18.33 10.41
CA GLN A 51 -9.25 19.17 11.38
C GLN A 51 -9.79 18.39 12.58
N LYS A 52 -9.96 17.07 12.44
CA LYS A 52 -10.46 16.18 13.49
C LYS A 52 -9.44 15.11 13.83
N VAL A 53 -8.29 15.53 14.33
CA VAL A 53 -7.13 14.66 14.54
C VAL A 53 -7.45 13.45 15.41
N ALA A 54 -8.01 13.67 16.60
CA ALA A 54 -8.28 12.57 17.53
C ALA A 54 -9.26 11.55 16.96
N ALA A 55 -10.34 12.01 16.32
CA ALA A 55 -11.33 11.13 15.72
C ALA A 55 -10.74 10.33 14.55
N ASN A 56 -9.95 10.99 13.70
CA ASN A 56 -9.35 10.33 12.54
C ASN A 56 -8.28 9.32 12.96
N LEU A 57 -7.51 9.60 14.01
CA LEU A 57 -6.55 8.64 14.55
C LEU A 57 -7.24 7.39 15.11
N ARG A 58 -8.34 7.57 15.85
CA ARG A 58 -9.12 6.44 16.36
C ARG A 58 -9.64 5.57 15.22
N ARG A 59 -10.17 6.22 14.17
CA ARG A 59 -10.69 5.51 12.99
C ARG A 59 -9.60 4.72 12.29
N LEU A 60 -8.41 5.31 12.12
CA LEU A 60 -7.28 4.62 11.49
C LEU A 60 -6.82 3.42 12.32
N ARG A 61 -6.69 3.57 13.64
CA ARG A 61 -6.27 2.47 14.50
C ARG A 61 -7.25 1.30 14.45
N GLY A 62 -8.55 1.60 14.42
CA GLY A 62 -9.58 0.57 14.23
C GLY A 62 -9.46 -0.12 12.87
N PHE A 63 -9.15 0.63 11.83
CA PHE A 63 -8.92 0.06 10.49
C PHE A 63 -7.69 -0.84 10.46
N PHE A 64 -6.60 -0.43 11.11
CA PHE A 64 -5.34 -1.19 11.11
C PHE A 64 -5.43 -2.52 11.85
N GLU A 65 -6.25 -2.58 12.91
CA GLU A 65 -6.22 -3.67 13.88
C GLU A 65 -6.35 -5.08 13.29
N PRO A 66 -7.31 -5.37 12.37
CA PRO A 66 -7.49 -6.73 11.88
C PRO A 66 -6.39 -7.21 10.93
N PHE A 67 -5.55 -6.32 10.42
CA PHE A 67 -4.58 -6.68 9.39
C PHE A 67 -3.18 -6.84 9.95
N GLN A 68 -2.43 -7.80 9.39
CA GLN A 68 -1.00 -7.88 9.65
C GLN A 68 -0.32 -6.62 9.15
N SER A 69 0.70 -6.18 9.90
CA SER A 69 1.54 -5.05 9.53
C SER A 69 2.93 -5.55 9.15
N VAL A 70 3.39 -5.20 7.96
CA VAL A 70 4.73 -5.53 7.51
C VAL A 70 5.58 -4.26 7.45
N SER A 71 6.83 -4.38 7.87
CA SER A 71 7.73 -3.23 7.94
C SER A 71 8.64 -3.16 6.73
N PHE A 72 9.20 -1.96 6.49
CA PHE A 72 10.31 -1.79 5.57
C PHE A 72 11.57 -2.27 6.29
N ASP A 73 11.85 -3.56 6.18
CA ASP A 73 12.96 -4.23 6.85
C ASP A 73 14.20 -4.33 5.94
N ASP A 74 15.22 -5.07 6.40
CA ASP A 74 16.45 -5.19 5.63
C ASP A 74 16.24 -5.91 4.30
N ALA A 75 15.36 -6.90 4.24
CA ALA A 75 15.03 -7.56 2.97
C ALA A 75 14.36 -6.59 1.98
N ALA A 76 13.45 -5.75 2.46
CA ALA A 76 12.85 -4.70 1.66
C ALA A 76 13.90 -3.67 1.22
N ALA A 77 14.86 -3.33 2.08
CA ALA A 77 15.94 -2.42 1.75
C ALA A 77 16.81 -2.96 0.60
N GLU A 78 17.12 -4.25 0.61
CA GLU A 78 17.85 -4.91 -0.49
C GLU A 78 17.06 -4.80 -1.80
N SER A 79 15.78 -5.12 -1.78
CA SER A 79 14.91 -4.97 -2.96
C SER A 79 14.86 -3.52 -3.45
N TYR A 80 14.72 -2.57 -2.52
CA TYR A 80 14.68 -1.14 -2.84
C TYR A 80 15.92 -0.70 -3.60
N GLY A 81 17.10 -1.06 -3.09
CA GLY A 81 18.36 -0.66 -3.70
C GLY A 81 18.50 -1.15 -5.14
N SER A 82 18.15 -2.42 -5.36
CA SER A 82 18.17 -3.04 -6.69
C SER A 82 17.15 -2.38 -7.64
N LEU A 83 15.91 -2.20 -7.17
CA LEU A 83 14.86 -1.60 -7.98
C LEU A 83 15.15 -0.14 -8.32
N ARG A 84 15.62 0.64 -7.36
CA ARG A 84 15.98 2.05 -7.59
C ARG A 84 17.05 2.19 -8.66
N SER A 85 18.10 1.37 -8.57
CA SER A 85 19.19 1.38 -9.55
C SER A 85 18.69 1.04 -10.95
N HIS A 86 17.84 0.01 -11.06
CA HIS A 86 17.25 -0.40 -12.34
C HIS A 86 16.38 0.72 -12.93
N LEU A 87 15.49 1.30 -12.14
CA LEU A 87 14.58 2.34 -12.62
C LEU A 87 15.33 3.61 -13.07
N ARG A 88 16.40 3.97 -12.35
CA ARG A 88 17.25 5.10 -12.76
C ARG A 88 17.89 4.87 -14.10
N ARG A 89 18.45 3.67 -14.32
CA ARG A 89 19.09 3.33 -15.60
C ARG A 89 18.09 3.38 -16.76
N GLU A 90 16.83 2.99 -16.50
CA GLU A 90 15.79 2.98 -17.53
C GLU A 90 15.07 4.33 -17.69
N GLY A 91 15.40 5.33 -16.85
CA GLY A 91 14.69 6.61 -16.87
C GLY A 91 13.22 6.52 -16.42
N LEU A 92 12.89 5.58 -15.56
CA LEU A 92 11.52 5.27 -15.14
C LEU A 92 11.33 5.43 -13.63
N GLU A 93 12.01 6.37 -13.00
CA GLU A 93 11.94 6.55 -11.55
C GLU A 93 10.51 6.82 -11.07
N ILE A 94 10.23 6.34 -9.88
CA ILE A 94 8.98 6.60 -9.16
C ILE A 94 9.30 7.22 -7.80
N GLY A 95 8.28 7.77 -7.13
CA GLY A 95 8.45 8.40 -5.83
C GLY A 95 9.01 7.44 -4.79
N SER A 96 9.73 7.99 -3.80
CA SER A 96 10.45 7.18 -2.80
C SER A 96 9.50 6.35 -1.95
N ASN A 97 8.37 6.92 -1.50
CA ASN A 97 7.41 6.15 -0.70
C ASN A 97 6.80 5.01 -1.51
N ASP A 98 6.42 5.27 -2.76
CA ASP A 98 5.87 4.24 -3.64
C ASP A 98 6.89 3.14 -3.89
N LEU A 99 8.15 3.50 -4.06
CA LEU A 99 9.20 2.50 -4.26
C LEU A 99 9.43 1.67 -2.99
N MET A 100 9.34 2.26 -1.81
CA MET A 100 9.43 1.50 -0.56
C MET A 100 8.27 0.50 -0.43
N ILE A 101 7.06 0.91 -0.77
CA ILE A 101 5.89 0.02 -0.77
C ILE A 101 6.09 -1.12 -1.77
N ALA A 102 6.52 -0.81 -2.98
CA ALA A 102 6.80 -1.80 -4.01
C ALA A 102 7.89 -2.78 -3.59
N ALA A 103 8.95 -2.29 -2.94
CA ALA A 103 10.07 -3.11 -2.46
C ALA A 103 9.60 -4.11 -1.40
N ILE A 104 8.72 -3.70 -0.50
CA ILE A 104 8.12 -4.61 0.49
C ILE A 104 7.33 -5.70 -0.22
N ALA A 105 6.50 -5.34 -1.19
CA ALA A 105 5.68 -6.31 -1.92
C ALA A 105 6.55 -7.30 -2.69
N VAL A 106 7.59 -6.83 -3.37
CA VAL A 106 8.52 -7.70 -4.11
C VAL A 106 9.25 -8.64 -3.16
N ALA A 107 9.77 -8.12 -2.05
CA ALA A 107 10.52 -8.93 -1.08
C ALA A 107 9.68 -10.06 -0.46
N LEU A 108 8.38 -9.81 -0.25
CA LEU A 108 7.47 -10.78 0.36
C LEU A 108 6.64 -11.56 -0.64
N GLY A 109 6.75 -11.28 -1.94
CA GLY A 109 5.96 -11.95 -2.97
C GLY A 109 4.48 -11.62 -2.91
N LEU A 110 4.13 -10.41 -2.48
CA LEU A 110 2.74 -9.96 -2.35
C LEU A 110 2.25 -9.29 -3.63
N THR A 111 0.94 -9.34 -3.84
CA THR A 111 0.28 -8.54 -4.87
C THR A 111 -0.08 -7.18 -4.28
N LEU A 112 0.40 -6.10 -4.90
CA LEU A 112 0.06 -4.73 -4.49
C LEU A 112 -1.28 -4.33 -5.10
N VAL A 113 -2.23 -3.99 -4.23
CA VAL A 113 -3.52 -3.45 -4.64
C VAL A 113 -3.41 -1.93 -4.68
N THR A 114 -3.54 -1.35 -5.86
CA THR A 114 -3.34 0.09 -6.06
C THR A 114 -4.21 0.61 -7.18
N HIS A 115 -4.50 1.91 -7.15
CA HIS A 115 -5.14 2.61 -8.26
C HIS A 115 -4.10 3.25 -9.21
N ASN A 116 -2.83 3.26 -8.81
CA ASN A 116 -1.76 3.91 -9.57
C ASN A 116 -0.95 2.91 -10.39
N ARG A 117 -1.63 2.20 -11.30
CA ARG A 117 -0.97 1.18 -12.13
C ARG A 117 0.13 1.75 -13.01
N GLY A 118 -0.10 2.94 -13.59
CA GLY A 118 0.84 3.55 -14.53
C GLY A 118 2.24 3.72 -13.96
N GLU A 119 2.34 4.07 -12.69
CA GLU A 119 3.63 4.21 -12.00
C GLU A 119 4.19 2.85 -11.58
N PHE A 120 3.38 2.03 -10.92
CA PHE A 120 3.84 0.76 -10.38
C PHE A 120 4.14 -0.30 -11.45
N GLU A 121 3.57 -0.19 -12.63
CA GLU A 121 3.89 -1.09 -13.76
C GLU A 121 5.37 -1.00 -14.17
N ARG A 122 6.04 0.08 -13.83
CA ARG A 122 7.47 0.27 -14.10
C ARG A 122 8.36 -0.65 -13.27
N VAL A 123 7.85 -1.18 -12.15
CA VAL A 123 8.64 -1.96 -11.19
C VAL A 123 8.69 -3.43 -11.63
N PRO A 124 9.89 -3.94 -11.99
CA PRO A 124 10.00 -5.33 -12.40
C PRO A 124 9.71 -6.29 -11.24
N GLY A 125 9.02 -7.38 -11.54
CA GLY A 125 8.68 -8.41 -10.57
C GLY A 125 7.53 -8.09 -9.64
N LEU A 126 6.95 -6.90 -9.73
CA LEU A 126 5.82 -6.50 -8.90
C LEU A 126 4.51 -6.98 -9.52
N ARG A 127 3.71 -7.71 -8.74
CA ARG A 127 2.35 -8.10 -9.12
C ARG A 127 1.36 -7.04 -8.64
N LEU A 128 0.44 -6.66 -9.52
CA LEU A 128 -0.54 -5.61 -9.27
C LEU A 128 -1.96 -6.15 -9.37
N ALA A 129 -2.86 -5.56 -8.57
CA ALA A 129 -4.29 -5.75 -8.68
C ALA A 129 -4.99 -4.40 -8.59
N GLU A 130 -6.05 -4.24 -9.36
CA GLU A 130 -6.90 -3.05 -9.33
C GLU A 130 -8.29 -3.46 -8.84
N TRP A 131 -8.73 -2.86 -7.73
CA TRP A 131 -10.00 -3.20 -7.10
C TRP A 131 -11.10 -2.18 -7.39
N ARG A 132 -10.76 -1.05 -7.98
CA ARG A 132 -11.73 0.04 -8.22
C ARG A 132 -12.73 -0.30 -9.32
N ALA A 133 -12.32 -1.11 -10.29
CA ALA A 133 -13.16 -1.58 -11.38
C ALA A 133 -13.68 -2.99 -11.09
N ALA A 134 -14.90 -3.27 -11.54
CA ALA A 134 -15.51 -4.59 -11.42
C ALA A 134 -14.79 -5.65 -12.27
#